data_236e0ab064cd73be05f32784900a2a0b
#
_entry.id   236e0ab064cd73be05f32784900a2a0b
#
_cell.length_a   1.000
_cell.length_b   1.000
_cell.length_c   1.000
_cell.angle_alpha   90.00
_cell.angle_beta   90.00
_cell.angle_gamma   90.00
#
_symmetry.space_group_name_H-M   'P 1'
#
loop_
_entity.id
_entity.type
_entity.pdbx_description
1 polymer ?
#
loop_
_entity_poly.entity_id
_entity_poly.type
_entity_poly.pdbx_seq_one_letter_code
_entity_poly.pdbx_strand_id
1 'polypeptide(L)'
;MKRILYFVFLTLLCCFLPMTLFADSDFMNLVVSCPVSNMQVSLYRVADENYKLVDAFSHYSIDLKQDVQGAANALENRILMDGIEADAYATSDSSGKASFSGLESGIYLVVGKEVFQDGVFYMPQVSLVSLSGDLSVDLKVETSDKPSRIHVLKVWKRDNKKSRPKSIEVCLLRSDGIVVDKVILNSDNQWTYTWEHLSTSYTYSVMETSVPSGYKESCTREKDTIVLTNTGNFTDKVEKKDEVLPNSGQLWWPVPVLLFVGLVLFGLGRHLKNEE
;
A
#
# COMPACT_ATOMS: atom_id res chain seq x y z
N MET A 1 -54.88 38.23 37.09
CA MET A 1 -54.82 36.84 36.66
C MET A 1 -54.36 36.61 35.19
N LYS A 2 -54.68 37.46 34.24
CA LYS A 2 -54.27 37.27 32.83
C LYS A 2 -52.77 37.43 32.56
N ARG A 3 -52.01 38.22 33.33
CA ARG A 3 -50.55 38.41 33.17
C ARG A 3 -49.69 37.28 33.71
N ILE A 4 -50.18 36.54 34.70
CA ILE A 4 -49.48 35.39 35.28
C ILE A 4 -49.57 34.16 34.35
N LEU A 5 -50.72 34.06 33.63
CA LEU A 5 -50.93 32.94 32.68
C LEU A 5 -49.99 33.03 31.46
N TYR A 6 -49.65 34.25 31.01
CA TYR A 6 -48.70 34.46 29.92
C TYR A 6 -47.25 34.08 30.29
N PHE A 7 -46.86 34.31 31.55
CA PHE A 7 -45.53 33.99 32.02
C PHE A 7 -45.32 32.47 32.19
N VAL A 8 -46.34 31.73 32.61
CA VAL A 8 -46.30 30.28 32.73
C VAL A 8 -46.30 29.61 31.36
N PHE A 9 -47.00 30.21 30.35
CA PHE A 9 -46.98 29.66 28.98
C PHE A 9 -45.67 29.92 28.26
N LEU A 10 -45.00 31.06 28.53
CA LEU A 10 -43.70 31.39 27.95
C LEU A 10 -42.55 30.52 28.55
N THR A 11 -42.63 30.19 29.84
CA THR A 11 -41.64 29.29 30.47
C THR A 11 -41.82 27.83 30.09
N LEU A 12 -43.06 27.39 29.76
CA LEU A 12 -43.30 26.01 29.30
C LEU A 12 -42.91 25.81 27.85
N LEU A 13 -42.89 26.89 27.03
CA LEU A 13 -42.46 26.81 25.63
C LEU A 13 -40.93 26.72 25.47
N CYS A 14 -40.13 27.16 26.45
CA CYS A 14 -38.70 27.01 26.47
C CYS A 14 -38.23 25.59 26.78
N CYS A 15 -39.07 24.70 27.30
CA CYS A 15 -38.69 23.30 27.63
C CYS A 15 -38.84 22.32 26.46
N PHE A 16 -39.36 22.77 25.29
CA PHE A 16 -39.52 21.97 24.08
C PHE A 16 -38.62 22.40 22.91
N LEU A 17 -37.51 23.08 23.17
CA LEU A 17 -36.46 23.17 22.17
C LEU A 17 -35.90 21.75 22.00
N PRO A 18 -35.94 21.18 20.79
CA PRO A 18 -35.24 19.93 20.59
C PRO A 18 -33.78 20.22 20.97
N MET A 19 -33.29 19.54 22.02
CA MET A 19 -31.86 19.35 22.15
C MET A 19 -31.46 18.64 20.86
N THR A 20 -30.93 19.41 19.90
CA THR A 20 -30.11 18.80 18.86
C THR A 20 -28.99 18.08 19.62
N LEU A 21 -29.11 16.79 19.74
CA LEU A 21 -27.94 15.95 20.01
C LEU A 21 -26.99 16.30 18.87
N PHE A 22 -26.04 17.16 19.15
CA PHE A 22 -24.82 17.20 18.40
C PHE A 22 -24.28 15.79 18.61
N ALA A 23 -24.29 14.97 17.57
CA ALA A 23 -23.49 13.78 17.56
C ALA A 23 -22.09 14.29 17.92
N ASP A 24 -21.60 13.84 19.08
CA ASP A 24 -20.22 14.05 19.50
C ASP A 24 -19.44 13.42 18.38
N SER A 25 -18.94 14.25 17.44
CA SER A 25 -18.01 13.77 16.45
C SER A 25 -16.76 13.45 17.27
N ASP A 26 -16.49 12.17 17.48
CA ASP A 26 -15.31 11.68 18.19
C ASP A 26 -14.08 12.16 17.43
N PHE A 27 -13.70 13.42 17.66
CA PHE A 27 -12.47 13.97 17.15
C PHE A 27 -11.30 13.33 17.88
N MET A 28 -10.31 12.93 17.11
CA MET A 28 -9.16 12.17 17.60
C MET A 28 -7.91 13.01 17.52
N ASN A 29 -6.93 12.61 18.34
CA ASN A 29 -5.61 13.21 18.34
C ASN A 29 -4.59 12.22 17.78
N LEU A 30 -3.66 12.76 16.98
CA LEU A 30 -2.50 12.02 16.48
C LEU A 30 -1.23 12.73 16.93
N VAL A 31 -0.34 12.02 17.59
CA VAL A 31 1.00 12.50 17.94
C VAL A 31 2.02 11.75 17.11
N VAL A 32 2.83 12.47 16.35
CA VAL A 32 3.93 11.91 15.55
C VAL A 32 5.24 12.23 16.25
N SER A 33 5.97 11.18 16.68
CA SER A 33 7.30 11.32 17.27
C SER A 33 8.35 11.40 16.16
N CYS A 34 9.05 12.50 16.10
CA CYS A 34 10.12 12.79 15.15
C CYS A 34 11.48 12.67 15.85
N PRO A 35 12.56 12.25 15.17
CA PRO A 35 13.88 12.10 15.76
C PRO A 35 14.56 13.43 16.09
N VAL A 36 14.09 14.52 15.50
CA VAL A 36 14.63 15.88 15.69
C VAL A 36 13.49 16.89 15.85
N SER A 37 13.80 18.01 16.50
CA SER A 37 12.90 19.16 16.57
C SER A 37 12.82 19.89 15.22
N ASN A 38 11.81 20.75 15.08
CA ASN A 38 11.56 21.57 13.89
C ASN A 38 11.31 20.79 12.57
N MET A 39 11.01 19.48 12.66
CA MET A 39 10.57 18.71 11.51
C MET A 39 9.10 19.02 11.22
N GLN A 40 8.80 19.52 10.05
CA GLN A 40 7.43 19.72 9.59
C GLN A 40 6.81 18.39 9.20
N VAL A 41 5.61 18.11 9.69
CA VAL A 41 4.81 16.93 9.35
C VAL A 41 3.49 17.39 8.74
N SER A 42 3.12 16.78 7.64
CA SER A 42 1.86 17.02 6.93
C SER A 42 0.98 15.77 7.01
N LEU A 43 -0.32 15.95 7.19
CA LEU A 43 -1.31 14.88 7.17
C LEU A 43 -2.23 15.03 5.98
N TYR A 44 -2.54 13.91 5.34
CA TYR A 44 -3.52 13.79 4.26
C TYR A 44 -4.48 12.66 4.59
N ARG A 45 -5.79 12.92 4.69
CA ARG A 45 -6.80 11.87 4.81
C ARG A 45 -7.01 11.22 3.46
N VAL A 46 -6.40 10.08 3.24
CA VAL A 46 -6.36 9.42 1.92
C VAL A 46 -7.47 8.39 1.72
N ALA A 47 -8.04 7.83 2.80
CA ALA A 47 -9.11 6.86 2.71
C ALA A 47 -10.03 6.87 3.94
N ASP A 48 -11.22 6.31 3.77
CA ASP A 48 -12.14 6.02 4.88
C ASP A 48 -11.66 4.79 5.70
N GLU A 49 -12.41 4.45 6.75
CA GLU A 49 -12.13 3.28 7.62
C GLU A 49 -12.15 1.94 6.87
N ASN A 50 -12.79 1.86 5.72
CA ASN A 50 -12.88 0.67 4.88
C ASN A 50 -11.74 0.60 3.86
N TYR A 51 -10.77 1.53 3.91
CA TYR A 51 -9.66 1.67 2.96
C TYR A 51 -10.10 2.09 1.55
N LYS A 52 -11.27 2.69 1.43
CA LYS A 52 -11.71 3.29 0.17
C LYS A 52 -11.12 4.69 0.06
N LEU A 53 -10.33 4.92 -0.99
CA LEU A 53 -9.75 6.24 -1.27
C LEU A 53 -10.84 7.31 -1.38
N VAL A 54 -10.61 8.47 -0.75
CA VAL A 54 -11.57 9.58 -0.65
C VAL A 54 -11.04 10.85 -1.32
N ASP A 55 -11.96 11.77 -1.60
CA ASP A 55 -11.70 13.12 -2.10
C ASP A 55 -10.72 13.16 -3.28
N ALA A 56 -9.63 13.93 -3.16
CA ALA A 56 -8.61 14.08 -4.18
C ALA A 56 -7.92 12.76 -4.57
N PHE A 57 -7.98 11.73 -3.71
CA PHE A 57 -7.33 10.45 -3.93
C PHE A 57 -8.21 9.41 -4.62
N SER A 58 -9.53 9.65 -4.72
CA SER A 58 -10.52 8.67 -5.18
C SER A 58 -10.30 8.15 -6.60
N HIS A 59 -9.60 8.91 -7.45
CA HIS A 59 -9.34 8.56 -8.85
C HIS A 59 -8.04 7.77 -9.06
N TYR A 60 -7.18 7.64 -8.01
CA TYR A 60 -5.92 6.90 -8.16
C TYR A 60 -6.12 5.38 -8.07
N SER A 61 -5.29 4.67 -8.81
CA SER A 61 -5.31 3.20 -8.89
C SER A 61 -4.29 2.60 -7.91
N ILE A 62 -4.50 2.82 -6.60
CA ILE A 62 -3.61 2.38 -5.52
C ILE A 62 -4.37 1.43 -4.59
N ASP A 63 -3.71 0.36 -4.12
CA ASP A 63 -4.25 -0.60 -3.17
C ASP A 63 -3.54 -0.45 -1.83
N LEU A 64 -4.25 0.06 -0.82
CA LEU A 64 -3.69 0.35 0.51
C LEU A 64 -3.45 -0.90 1.37
N LYS A 65 -3.91 -2.10 0.95
CA LYS A 65 -3.90 -3.32 1.77
C LYS A 65 -2.79 -4.30 1.43
N GLN A 66 -2.36 -4.35 0.17
CA GLN A 66 -1.41 -5.39 -0.30
C GLN A 66 0.05 -5.03 -0.06
N ASP A 67 0.42 -3.78 -0.32
CA ASP A 67 1.77 -3.26 -0.18
C ASP A 67 1.67 -1.87 0.45
N VAL A 68 1.52 -1.85 1.77
CA VAL A 68 1.23 -0.63 2.53
C VAL A 68 2.30 0.45 2.31
N GLN A 69 3.58 0.07 2.36
CA GLN A 69 4.67 1.03 2.18
C GLN A 69 4.76 1.51 0.73
N GLY A 70 4.60 0.59 -0.23
CA GLY A 70 4.59 0.96 -1.65
C GLY A 70 3.40 1.84 -2.02
N ALA A 71 2.25 1.62 -1.40
CA ALA A 71 1.07 2.48 -1.57
C ALA A 71 1.31 3.87 -0.97
N ALA A 72 1.92 3.96 0.23
CA ALA A 72 2.28 5.24 0.86
C ALA A 72 3.22 6.06 -0.04
N ASN A 73 4.28 5.44 -0.57
CA ASN A 73 5.22 6.10 -1.47
C ASN A 73 4.55 6.53 -2.79
N ALA A 74 3.64 5.71 -3.33
CA ALA A 74 2.90 6.07 -4.54
C ALA A 74 1.97 7.28 -4.29
N LEU A 75 1.28 7.33 -3.15
CA LEU A 75 0.45 8.47 -2.76
C LEU A 75 1.28 9.75 -2.58
N GLU A 76 2.43 9.67 -1.92
CA GLU A 76 3.35 10.82 -1.76
C GLU A 76 3.77 11.38 -3.13
N ASN A 77 4.11 10.50 -4.08
CA ASN A 77 4.47 10.93 -5.43
C ASN A 77 3.29 11.64 -6.13
N ARG A 78 2.05 11.15 -5.94
CA ARG A 78 0.84 11.80 -6.49
C ARG A 78 0.60 13.17 -5.86
N ILE A 79 0.74 13.28 -4.55
CA ILE A 79 0.64 14.57 -3.84
C ILE A 79 1.62 15.59 -4.40
N LEU A 80 2.88 15.20 -4.57
CA LEU A 80 3.91 16.09 -5.14
C LEU A 80 3.62 16.48 -6.58
N MET A 81 3.18 15.52 -7.42
CA MET A 81 2.92 15.76 -8.84
C MET A 81 1.71 16.67 -9.05
N ASP A 82 0.63 16.43 -8.32
CA ASP A 82 -0.66 17.09 -8.54
C ASP A 82 -0.85 18.31 -7.62
N GLY A 83 0.11 18.57 -6.72
CA GLY A 83 0.10 19.73 -5.82
C GLY A 83 -1.05 19.65 -4.79
N ILE A 84 -1.37 18.44 -4.30
CA ILE A 84 -2.45 18.26 -3.34
C ILE A 84 -2.06 18.89 -2.00
N GLU A 85 -2.90 19.77 -1.48
CA GLU A 85 -2.67 20.40 -0.18
C GLU A 85 -2.98 19.44 0.97
N ALA A 86 -2.23 19.56 2.07
CA ALA A 86 -2.44 18.75 3.25
C ALA A 86 -3.66 19.23 4.05
N ASP A 87 -4.37 18.29 4.69
CA ASP A 87 -5.48 18.58 5.58
C ASP A 87 -5.02 19.24 6.88
N ALA A 88 -3.81 18.92 7.34
CA ALA A 88 -3.23 19.51 8.54
C ALA A 88 -1.69 19.53 8.50
N TYR A 89 -1.10 20.48 9.22
CA TYR A 89 0.34 20.63 9.40
C TYR A 89 0.69 20.77 10.89
N ALA A 90 1.78 20.16 11.30
CA ALA A 90 2.39 20.39 12.61
C ALA A 90 3.92 20.39 12.48
N THR A 91 4.60 21.05 13.42
CA THR A 91 6.05 21.03 13.50
C THR A 91 6.45 20.38 14.82
N SER A 92 7.43 19.50 14.79
CA SER A 92 7.91 18.84 16.00
C SER A 92 8.51 19.85 16.97
N ASP A 93 8.11 19.74 18.21
CA ASP A 93 8.60 20.57 19.33
C ASP A 93 10.01 20.14 19.80
N SER A 94 10.48 20.74 20.90
CA SER A 94 11.80 20.43 21.49
C SER A 94 11.90 18.98 22.00
N SER A 95 10.78 18.28 22.22
CA SER A 95 10.71 16.86 22.58
C SER A 95 10.56 15.94 21.34
N GLY A 96 10.59 16.50 20.14
CA GLY A 96 10.42 15.76 18.87
C GLY A 96 8.97 15.41 18.56
N LYS A 97 7.97 16.05 19.18
CA LYS A 97 6.55 15.70 18.98
C LYS A 97 5.84 16.69 18.07
N ALA A 98 5.24 16.20 16.98
CA ALA A 98 4.28 16.93 16.17
C ALA A 98 2.86 16.44 16.51
N SER A 99 1.99 17.34 17.01
CA SER A 99 0.67 17.00 17.54
C SER A 99 -0.43 17.56 16.65
N PHE A 100 -1.41 16.73 16.38
CA PHE A 100 -2.61 17.04 15.61
C PHE A 100 -3.85 16.73 16.44
N SER A 101 -4.87 17.55 16.34
CA SER A 101 -6.14 17.41 17.07
C SER A 101 -7.32 17.69 16.15
N GLY A 102 -8.49 17.21 16.54
CA GLY A 102 -9.71 17.45 15.77
C GLY A 102 -9.79 16.66 14.47
N LEU A 103 -9.13 15.49 14.42
CA LEU A 103 -9.12 14.62 13.26
C LEU A 103 -10.33 13.69 13.27
N GLU A 104 -10.88 13.42 12.10
CA GLU A 104 -11.90 12.38 11.89
C GLU A 104 -11.25 10.99 11.77
N SER A 105 -12.05 9.93 11.95
CA SER A 105 -11.58 8.57 11.67
C SER A 105 -11.25 8.36 10.19
N GLY A 106 -10.31 7.47 9.91
CA GLY A 106 -9.88 7.16 8.55
C GLY A 106 -8.42 6.76 8.43
N ILE A 107 -7.96 6.66 7.19
CA ILE A 107 -6.57 6.36 6.88
C ILE A 107 -5.87 7.66 6.49
N TYR A 108 -4.81 7.97 7.21
CA TYR A 108 -4.00 9.15 7.00
C TYR A 108 -2.62 8.80 6.44
N LEU A 109 -2.18 9.57 5.45
CA LEU A 109 -0.79 9.57 5.03
C LEU A 109 -0.04 10.61 5.86
N VAL A 110 1.00 10.17 6.53
CA VAL A 110 1.91 11.00 7.34
C VAL A 110 3.15 11.26 6.52
N VAL A 111 3.40 12.52 6.19
CA VAL A 111 4.54 12.96 5.37
C VAL A 111 5.41 13.90 6.19
N GLY A 112 6.62 13.48 6.55
CA GLY A 112 7.61 14.34 7.18
C GLY A 112 8.43 15.09 6.13
N LYS A 113 8.75 16.35 6.39
CA LYS A 113 9.69 17.10 5.56
C LYS A 113 11.11 16.83 6.01
N GLU A 114 12.03 16.63 5.05
CA GLU A 114 13.44 16.44 5.36
C GLU A 114 14.02 17.63 6.16
N VAL A 115 14.92 17.32 7.08
CA VAL A 115 15.63 18.30 7.91
C VAL A 115 17.12 18.04 7.86
N PHE A 116 17.92 19.10 7.69
CA PHE A 116 19.35 19.08 7.87
C PHE A 116 19.69 19.67 9.22
N GLN A 117 20.22 18.87 10.12
CA GLN A 117 20.59 19.29 11.47
C GLN A 117 21.88 18.59 11.89
N ASP A 118 22.80 19.34 12.52
CA ASP A 118 24.09 18.85 13.05
C ASP A 118 24.93 18.07 12.02
N GLY A 119 24.88 18.48 10.74
CA GLY A 119 25.64 17.85 9.66
C GLY A 119 25.00 16.58 9.09
N VAL A 120 23.79 16.21 9.56
CA VAL A 120 23.06 14.99 9.14
C VAL A 120 21.78 15.38 8.43
N PHE A 121 21.49 14.73 7.31
CA PHE A 121 20.17 14.76 6.68
C PHE A 121 19.27 13.70 7.32
N TYR A 122 18.11 14.15 7.80
CA TYR A 122 17.04 13.31 8.29
C TYR A 122 15.97 13.24 7.19
N MET A 123 15.80 12.06 6.61
CA MET A 123 14.86 11.80 5.51
C MET A 123 13.72 10.92 6.02
N PRO A 124 12.55 11.51 6.37
CA PRO A 124 11.42 10.76 6.86
C PRO A 124 10.87 9.82 5.78
N GLN A 125 10.50 8.62 6.21
CA GLN A 125 9.72 7.70 5.38
C GLN A 125 8.25 8.03 5.54
N VAL A 126 7.55 8.21 4.44
CA VAL A 126 6.09 8.35 4.43
C VAL A 126 5.43 7.10 4.98
N SER A 127 4.33 7.26 5.72
CA SER A 127 3.63 6.13 6.32
C SER A 127 2.12 6.30 6.28
N LEU A 128 1.39 5.19 6.19
CA LEU A 128 -0.07 5.14 6.34
C LEU A 128 -0.41 4.77 7.78
N VAL A 129 -1.33 5.54 8.36
CA VAL A 129 -1.79 5.39 9.73
C VAL A 129 -3.31 5.24 9.73
N SER A 130 -3.82 4.19 10.38
CA SER A 130 -5.27 4.03 10.60
C SER A 130 -5.64 4.70 11.91
N LEU A 131 -6.44 5.77 11.84
CA LEU A 131 -6.92 6.53 12.98
C LEU A 131 -8.37 6.14 13.30
N SER A 132 -8.56 5.49 14.44
CA SER A 132 -9.87 5.09 14.98
C SER A 132 -10.01 5.43 16.47
N GLY A 133 -9.12 6.24 16.99
CA GLY A 133 -8.99 6.74 18.37
C GLY A 133 -7.69 7.53 18.49
N ASP A 134 -7.41 8.10 19.65
CA ASP A 134 -6.18 8.81 19.91
C ASP A 134 -4.97 7.89 19.71
N LEU A 135 -3.96 8.34 18.97
CA LEU A 135 -2.84 7.52 18.55
C LEU A 135 -1.50 8.28 18.66
N SER A 136 -0.45 7.55 19.01
CA SER A 136 0.93 8.02 18.89
C SER A 136 1.72 7.07 18.00
N VAL A 137 2.47 7.63 17.05
CA VAL A 137 3.28 6.87 16.07
C VAL A 137 4.68 7.44 16.00
N ASP A 138 5.66 6.57 15.76
CA ASP A 138 7.04 6.98 15.52
C ASP A 138 7.29 7.14 14.03
N LEU A 139 7.82 8.29 13.61
CA LEU A 139 8.20 8.53 12.24
C LEU A 139 9.53 7.81 11.95
N LYS A 140 9.51 6.89 11.02
CA LYS A 140 10.74 6.23 10.55
C LYS A 140 11.55 7.22 9.72
N VAL A 141 12.84 7.32 10.00
CA VAL A 141 13.72 8.26 9.33
C VAL A 141 15.02 7.57 8.93
N GLU A 142 15.41 7.77 7.69
CA GLU A 142 16.73 7.40 7.21
C GLU A 142 17.70 8.57 7.36
N THR A 143 18.94 8.27 7.73
CA THR A 143 20.02 9.25 7.77
C THR A 143 21.08 8.82 6.76
N SER A 144 21.31 9.60 5.72
CA SER A 144 22.35 9.29 4.74
C SER A 144 22.71 10.50 3.90
N ASP A 145 23.83 10.39 3.16
CA ASP A 145 24.13 11.30 2.06
C ASP A 145 23.09 11.12 0.95
N LYS A 146 22.63 12.23 0.37
CA LYS A 146 21.69 12.18 -0.74
C LYS A 146 22.37 11.58 -1.97
N PRO A 147 21.73 10.63 -2.66
CA PRO A 147 22.31 10.03 -3.85
C PRO A 147 22.38 11.02 -5.01
N SER A 148 23.52 11.04 -5.72
CA SER A 148 23.70 11.82 -6.97
C SER A 148 23.16 11.08 -8.22
N ARG A 149 22.58 9.90 -8.04
CA ARG A 149 21.97 9.12 -9.11
C ARG A 149 20.69 8.44 -8.62
N ILE A 150 19.78 8.16 -9.54
CA ILE A 150 18.57 7.38 -9.27
C ILE A 150 18.45 6.31 -10.34
N HIS A 151 18.32 5.06 -9.90
CA HIS A 151 18.03 3.92 -10.75
C HIS A 151 16.56 3.54 -10.62
N VAL A 152 15.84 3.38 -11.73
CA VAL A 152 14.46 2.90 -11.74
C VAL A 152 14.36 1.50 -12.34
N LEU A 153 13.60 0.63 -11.71
CA LEU A 153 13.23 -0.70 -12.18
C LEU A 153 11.70 -0.83 -12.21
N LYS A 154 11.14 -1.22 -13.34
CA LYS A 154 9.72 -1.58 -13.45
C LYS A 154 9.50 -3.06 -13.25
N VAL A 155 8.59 -3.40 -12.35
CA VAL A 155 8.19 -4.78 -12.03
C VAL A 155 6.70 -4.98 -12.33
N TRP A 156 6.36 -6.13 -12.90
CA TRP A 156 5.00 -6.54 -13.18
C TRP A 156 4.66 -7.77 -12.33
N LYS A 157 3.64 -7.66 -11.46
CA LYS A 157 3.15 -8.76 -10.60
C LYS A 157 1.74 -9.17 -11.02
N ARG A 158 1.42 -10.46 -10.88
CA ARG A 158 0.12 -11.03 -11.27
C ARG A 158 -0.33 -10.51 -12.64
N ASP A 159 0.57 -10.58 -13.59
CA ASP A 159 0.50 -9.92 -14.88
C ASP A 159 0.11 -10.91 -15.98
N ASN A 160 -0.69 -10.45 -16.92
CA ASN A 160 -0.92 -11.15 -18.18
C ASN A 160 -0.06 -10.49 -19.26
N LYS A 161 0.99 -11.19 -19.73
CA LYS A 161 1.91 -10.67 -20.74
C LYS A 161 1.21 -10.15 -22.02
N LYS A 162 0.03 -10.68 -22.36
CA LYS A 162 -0.77 -10.22 -23.51
C LYS A 162 -1.44 -8.87 -23.26
N SER A 163 -1.73 -8.55 -22.01
CA SER A 163 -2.38 -7.29 -21.59
C SER A 163 -1.36 -6.24 -21.15
N ARG A 164 -0.09 -6.62 -20.96
CA ARG A 164 0.98 -5.69 -20.63
C ARG A 164 1.20 -4.70 -21.75
N PRO A 165 1.29 -3.39 -21.46
CA PRO A 165 1.64 -2.40 -22.47
C PRO A 165 3.06 -2.65 -23.00
N LYS A 166 3.33 -2.23 -24.25
CA LYS A 166 4.66 -2.35 -24.85
C LYS A 166 5.69 -1.44 -24.18
N SER A 167 5.24 -0.34 -23.61
CA SER A 167 6.05 0.65 -22.92
C SER A 167 5.22 1.41 -21.89
N ILE A 168 5.88 2.04 -20.92
CA ILE A 168 5.33 3.03 -20.01
C ILE A 168 6.21 4.28 -20.02
N GLU A 169 5.63 5.42 -19.75
CA GLU A 169 6.39 6.64 -19.46
C GLU A 169 6.53 6.81 -17.94
N VAL A 170 7.74 7.06 -17.49
CA VAL A 170 8.02 7.41 -16.09
C VAL A 170 8.66 8.79 -16.04
N CYS A 171 8.41 9.52 -14.96
CA CYS A 171 9.02 10.81 -14.71
C CYS A 171 9.90 10.79 -13.46
N LEU A 172 11.03 11.51 -13.53
CA LEU A 172 11.85 11.85 -12.40
C LEU A 172 11.30 13.12 -11.76
N LEU A 173 10.85 13.00 -10.51
CA LEU A 173 10.23 14.08 -9.75
C LEU A 173 11.19 14.55 -8.66
N ARG A 174 11.42 15.86 -8.60
CA ARG A 174 12.22 16.50 -7.56
C ARG A 174 11.36 16.84 -6.34
N SER A 175 11.97 16.92 -5.15
CA SER A 175 11.26 17.13 -3.87
C SER A 175 10.48 18.46 -3.76
N ASP A 176 10.63 19.36 -4.70
CA ASP A 176 9.82 20.58 -4.84
C ASP A 176 8.68 20.46 -5.87
N GLY A 177 8.38 19.25 -6.32
CA GLY A 177 7.29 18.97 -7.29
C GLY A 177 7.67 19.17 -8.76
N ILE A 178 8.92 19.55 -9.06
CA ILE A 178 9.36 19.75 -10.44
C ILE A 178 9.66 18.42 -11.12
N VAL A 179 9.02 18.17 -12.25
CA VAL A 179 9.38 17.08 -13.16
C VAL A 179 10.69 17.44 -13.86
N VAL A 180 11.76 16.71 -13.53
CA VAL A 180 13.11 16.97 -14.05
C VAL A 180 13.29 16.35 -15.43
N ASP A 181 12.78 15.13 -15.60
CA ASP A 181 12.93 14.37 -16.85
C ASP A 181 11.81 13.33 -17.00
N LYS A 182 11.60 12.86 -18.24
CA LYS A 182 10.67 11.79 -18.57
C LYS A 182 11.34 10.80 -19.50
N VAL A 183 11.18 9.51 -19.19
CA VAL A 183 11.77 8.42 -19.99
C VAL A 183 10.77 7.32 -20.25
N ILE A 184 11.00 6.57 -21.34
CA ILE A 184 10.19 5.43 -21.72
C ILE A 184 10.88 4.15 -21.23
N LEU A 185 10.16 3.34 -20.47
CA LEU A 185 10.58 1.99 -20.10
C LEU A 185 9.85 0.96 -20.95
N ASN A 186 10.59 -0.01 -21.46
CA ASN A 186 10.09 -1.08 -22.32
C ASN A 186 10.98 -2.33 -22.25
N SER A 187 10.73 -3.34 -23.09
CA SER A 187 11.54 -4.54 -23.15
C SER A 187 12.99 -4.30 -23.59
N ASP A 188 13.24 -3.29 -24.44
CA ASP A 188 14.54 -3.05 -25.06
C ASP A 188 15.54 -2.50 -24.04
N ASN A 189 15.08 -1.67 -23.10
CA ASN A 189 15.88 -1.20 -21.96
C ASN A 189 15.65 -2.04 -20.69
N GLN A 190 15.10 -3.27 -20.84
CA GLN A 190 14.86 -4.22 -19.74
C GLN A 190 13.98 -3.60 -18.62
N TRP A 191 13.14 -2.63 -18.94
CA TRP A 191 12.28 -1.94 -17.98
C TRP A 191 13.05 -1.17 -16.91
N THR A 192 14.26 -0.68 -17.23
CA THR A 192 15.13 0.07 -16.31
C THR A 192 15.66 1.36 -16.96
N TYR A 193 16.03 2.30 -16.10
CA TYR A 193 16.77 3.50 -16.48
C TYR A 193 17.57 4.04 -15.29
N THR A 194 18.63 4.81 -15.56
CA THR A 194 19.43 5.46 -14.51
C THR A 194 19.67 6.90 -14.88
N TRP A 195 19.28 7.83 -13.99
CA TRP A 195 19.69 9.23 -14.04
C TRP A 195 20.96 9.39 -13.26
N GLU A 196 21.94 10.00 -13.86
CA GLU A 196 23.25 10.28 -13.27
C GLU A 196 23.42 11.79 -13.02
N HIS A 197 24.41 12.17 -12.21
CA HIS A 197 24.78 13.54 -11.94
C HIS A 197 23.66 14.44 -11.42
N LEU A 198 22.77 13.89 -10.62
CA LEU A 198 21.70 14.65 -9.98
C LEU A 198 22.27 15.53 -8.87
N SER A 199 21.65 16.71 -8.66
CA SER A 199 22.03 17.61 -7.58
C SER A 199 21.71 16.99 -6.21
N THR A 200 22.69 16.94 -5.33
CA THR A 200 22.51 16.49 -3.93
C THR A 200 21.77 17.49 -3.05
N SER A 201 21.39 18.66 -3.59
CA SER A 201 20.56 19.64 -2.86
C SER A 201 19.09 19.22 -2.75
N TYR A 202 18.66 18.22 -3.52
CA TYR A 202 17.27 17.75 -3.55
C TYR A 202 17.20 16.26 -3.34
N THR A 203 16.05 15.78 -2.93
CA THR A 203 15.67 14.36 -3.07
C THR A 203 14.87 14.17 -4.35
N TYR A 204 14.83 12.93 -4.83
CA TYR A 204 14.16 12.58 -6.07
C TYR A 204 13.29 11.35 -5.87
N SER A 205 12.17 11.30 -6.55
CA SER A 205 11.31 10.12 -6.68
C SER A 205 11.04 9.82 -8.13
N VAL A 206 10.50 8.63 -8.42
CA VAL A 206 10.11 8.23 -9.76
C VAL A 206 8.68 7.70 -9.71
N MET A 207 7.87 8.08 -10.67
CA MET A 207 6.51 7.59 -10.80
C MET A 207 6.14 7.33 -12.26
N GLU A 208 5.15 6.49 -12.48
CA GLU A 208 4.51 6.31 -13.77
C GLU A 208 3.58 7.50 -14.06
N THR A 209 3.66 8.08 -15.26
CA THR A 209 2.77 9.19 -15.64
C THR A 209 1.32 8.75 -15.77
N SER A 210 1.10 7.48 -16.10
CA SER A 210 -0.23 6.88 -16.22
C SER A 210 -0.17 5.38 -15.94
N VAL A 211 -0.94 4.91 -14.98
CA VAL A 211 -1.04 3.48 -14.66
C VAL A 211 -1.92 2.78 -15.69
N PRO A 212 -1.45 1.71 -16.34
CA PRO A 212 -2.26 0.98 -17.31
C PRO A 212 -3.53 0.37 -16.67
N SER A 213 -4.60 0.34 -17.45
CA SER A 213 -5.88 -0.22 -16.99
C SER A 213 -5.73 -1.67 -16.53
N GLY A 214 -6.37 -2.00 -15.41
CA GLY A 214 -6.30 -3.33 -14.79
C GLY A 214 -5.11 -3.56 -13.86
N TYR A 215 -4.29 -2.54 -13.63
CA TYR A 215 -3.16 -2.60 -12.69
C TYR A 215 -3.37 -1.65 -11.50
N LYS A 216 -2.75 -2.01 -10.38
CA LYS A 216 -2.54 -1.17 -9.20
C LYS A 216 -1.07 -0.87 -9.07
N GLU A 217 -0.73 0.40 -8.86
CA GLU A 217 0.66 0.82 -8.68
C GLU A 217 1.11 0.73 -7.23
N SER A 218 2.38 0.44 -7.04
CA SER A 218 3.11 0.69 -5.79
C SER A 218 4.56 1.04 -6.10
N CYS A 219 5.20 1.76 -5.18
CA CYS A 219 6.56 2.26 -5.33
C CYS A 219 7.37 1.92 -4.07
N THR A 220 8.49 1.26 -4.24
CA THR A 220 9.45 1.03 -3.13
C THR A 220 10.79 1.63 -3.47
N ARG A 221 11.51 2.04 -2.43
CA ARG A 221 12.84 2.64 -2.57
C ARG A 221 13.83 1.91 -1.68
N GLU A 222 15.00 1.64 -2.21
CA GLU A 222 16.16 1.15 -1.49
C GLU A 222 17.37 1.97 -1.94
N LYS A 223 17.81 2.90 -1.11
CA LYS A 223 18.91 3.85 -1.40
C LYS A 223 18.63 4.66 -2.68
N ASP A 224 19.42 4.40 -3.73
CA ASP A 224 19.33 5.06 -5.05
C ASP A 224 18.45 4.30 -6.05
N THR A 225 17.90 3.15 -5.67
CA THR A 225 17.04 2.33 -6.52
C THR A 225 15.57 2.49 -6.15
N ILE A 226 14.76 2.78 -7.15
CA ILE A 226 13.31 2.91 -7.05
C ILE A 226 12.67 1.80 -7.88
N VAL A 227 11.82 0.98 -7.26
CA VAL A 227 11.09 -0.09 -7.92
C VAL A 227 9.63 0.30 -8.07
N LEU A 228 9.20 0.50 -9.30
CA LEU A 228 7.80 0.72 -9.65
C LEU A 228 7.13 -0.62 -9.95
N THR A 229 6.15 -1.00 -9.15
CA THR A 229 5.43 -2.27 -9.33
C THR A 229 4.01 -2.02 -9.81
N ASN A 230 3.62 -2.67 -10.91
CA ASN A 230 2.22 -2.77 -11.30
C ASN A 230 1.71 -4.18 -11.01
N THR A 231 0.71 -4.28 -10.14
CA THR A 231 0.06 -5.54 -9.79
C THR A 231 -1.27 -5.64 -10.54
N GLY A 232 -1.38 -6.63 -11.40
CA GLY A 232 -2.59 -6.87 -12.19
C GLY A 232 -3.70 -7.51 -11.35
N ASN A 233 -4.94 -7.17 -11.68
CA ASN A 233 -6.14 -7.83 -11.18
C ASN A 233 -6.55 -9.01 -12.08
N PHE A 234 -5.62 -9.47 -12.92
CA PHE A 234 -5.89 -10.62 -13.79
C PHE A 234 -5.94 -11.85 -12.90
N THR A 235 -7.14 -12.38 -12.68
CA THR A 235 -7.28 -13.76 -12.26
C THR A 235 -6.67 -14.54 -13.41
N ASP A 236 -5.54 -15.22 -13.17
CA ASP A 236 -5.18 -16.36 -13.97
C ASP A 236 -6.43 -17.21 -14.00
N LYS A 237 -7.17 -17.17 -15.11
CA LYS A 237 -7.88 -18.38 -15.49
C LYS A 237 -6.74 -19.38 -15.61
N VAL A 238 -6.52 -20.12 -14.53
CA VAL A 238 -5.95 -21.43 -14.64
C VAL A 238 -6.87 -22.06 -15.67
N GLU A 239 -6.48 -22.03 -16.97
CA GLU A 239 -6.89 -23.09 -17.85
C GLU A 239 -6.44 -24.30 -17.03
N LYS A 240 -7.41 -24.91 -16.35
CA LYS A 240 -7.31 -26.32 -16.04
C LYS A 240 -7.06 -26.93 -17.42
N LYS A 241 -5.79 -27.01 -17.79
CA LYS A 241 -5.33 -28.07 -18.62
C LYS A 241 -5.88 -29.24 -17.82
N ASP A 242 -6.95 -29.87 -18.33
CA ASP A 242 -7.32 -31.18 -17.87
C ASP A 242 -6.01 -31.95 -17.97
N GLU A 243 -5.24 -31.93 -16.92
CA GLU A 243 -4.26 -32.96 -16.68
C GLU A 243 -5.15 -34.18 -16.59
N VAL A 244 -5.28 -34.79 -17.75
CA VAL A 244 -5.64 -36.22 -17.80
C VAL A 244 -4.60 -36.83 -16.89
N LEU A 245 -4.98 -36.98 -15.61
CA LEU A 245 -4.18 -37.70 -14.65
C LEU A 245 -3.77 -38.98 -15.39
N PRO A 246 -2.45 -39.24 -15.56
CA PRO A 246 -2.06 -40.48 -16.18
C PRO A 246 -2.84 -41.55 -15.42
N ASN A 247 -3.56 -42.37 -16.16
CA ASN A 247 -4.45 -43.42 -15.63
C ASN A 247 -3.58 -44.40 -14.83
N SER A 248 -3.05 -43.97 -13.70
CA SER A 248 -2.21 -44.72 -12.76
C SER A 248 -3.04 -45.73 -11.96
N GLY A 249 -4.37 -45.78 -12.23
CA GLY A 249 -5.27 -46.71 -11.58
C GLY A 249 -5.54 -48.02 -12.31
N GLN A 250 -4.92 -48.28 -13.47
CA GLN A 250 -5.16 -49.50 -14.24
C GLN A 250 -3.95 -50.42 -14.36
N LEU A 251 -3.20 -50.63 -13.31
CA LEU A 251 -2.30 -51.80 -13.24
C LEU A 251 -3.08 -53.00 -12.61
N TRP A 252 -4.18 -53.38 -13.20
CA TRP A 252 -4.93 -54.55 -12.77
C TRP A 252 -4.26 -55.87 -13.20
N TRP A 253 -3.36 -55.83 -14.15
CA TRP A 253 -2.70 -57.00 -14.70
C TRP A 253 -1.79 -57.77 -13.72
N PRO A 254 -1.07 -57.15 -12.73
CA PRO A 254 -0.29 -57.91 -11.78
C PRO A 254 -1.13 -58.76 -10.80
N VAL A 255 -2.38 -58.30 -10.49
CA VAL A 255 -3.25 -58.97 -9.50
C VAL A 255 -3.65 -60.36 -9.94
N PRO A 256 -4.15 -60.62 -11.17
CA PRO A 256 -4.43 -61.95 -11.64
C PRO A 256 -3.19 -62.86 -11.69
N VAL A 257 -2.04 -62.31 -12.10
CA VAL A 257 -0.78 -63.06 -12.18
C VAL A 257 -0.32 -63.48 -10.80
N LEU A 258 -0.33 -62.61 -9.82
CA LEU A 258 0.05 -62.93 -8.45
C LEU A 258 -0.90 -63.95 -7.80
N LEU A 259 -2.21 -63.81 -8.08
CA LEU A 259 -3.22 -64.79 -7.61
C LEU A 259 -2.99 -66.18 -8.22
N PHE A 260 -2.68 -66.23 -9.52
CA PHE A 260 -2.39 -67.51 -10.21
C PHE A 260 -1.10 -68.14 -9.67
N VAL A 261 -0.03 -67.39 -9.49
CA VAL A 261 1.23 -67.90 -8.90
C VAL A 261 0.97 -68.40 -7.46
N GLY A 262 0.19 -67.65 -6.65
CA GLY A 262 -0.18 -68.05 -5.30
C GLY A 262 -0.97 -69.39 -5.27
N LEU A 263 -1.89 -69.59 -6.18
CA LEU A 263 -2.67 -70.84 -6.31
C LEU A 263 -1.78 -72.03 -6.73
N VAL A 264 -0.86 -71.81 -7.67
CA VAL A 264 0.09 -72.82 -8.11
C VAL A 264 1.02 -73.28 -6.96
N LEU A 265 1.58 -72.31 -6.22
CA LEU A 265 2.42 -72.62 -5.08
C LEU A 265 1.66 -73.31 -3.95
N PHE A 266 0.41 -72.92 -3.70
CA PHE A 266 -0.46 -73.58 -2.74
C PHE A 266 -0.79 -75.01 -3.15
N GLY A 267 -1.07 -75.25 -4.44
CA GLY A 267 -1.28 -76.59 -5.01
C GLY A 267 -0.07 -77.48 -4.88
N LEU A 268 1.14 -76.97 -5.24
CA LEU A 268 2.37 -77.71 -5.08
C LEU A 268 2.70 -78.01 -3.61
N GLY A 269 2.46 -77.09 -2.69
CA GLY A 269 2.67 -77.31 -1.26
C GLY A 269 1.73 -78.40 -0.67
N ARG A 270 0.50 -78.48 -1.18
CA ARG A 270 -0.42 -79.57 -0.79
C ARG A 270 -0.01 -80.94 -1.38
N HIS A 271 0.50 -80.94 -2.63
CA HIS A 271 0.94 -82.17 -3.25
C HIS A 271 2.14 -82.76 -2.50
N LEU A 272 3.13 -81.92 -2.16
CA LEU A 272 4.31 -82.30 -1.41
C LEU A 272 3.99 -82.81 0.00
N LYS A 273 2.93 -82.32 0.62
CA LYS A 273 2.50 -82.74 1.97
C LYS A 273 1.75 -84.06 1.99
N ASN A 274 1.24 -84.53 0.84
CA ASN A 274 0.54 -85.81 0.72
C ASN A 274 1.45 -86.99 0.32
N GLU A 275 2.74 -86.72 0.15
CA GLU A 275 3.80 -87.74 -0.15
C GLU A 275 4.71 -88.10 1.05
N GLU A 276 4.43 -87.46 2.23
CA GLU A 276 4.98 -87.91 3.54
C GLU A 276 3.84 -88.69 4.29
#